data_0fbdf7f13f3fb996487a30de07a92c7e
#
_entry.id   0fbdf7f13f3fb996487a30de07a92c7e
#
_cell.length_a   1.000
_cell.length_b   1.000
_cell.length_c   1.000
_cell.angle_alpha   90.00
_cell.angle_beta   90.00
_cell.angle_gamma   90.00
#
_symmetry.space_group_name_H-M   'P 1'
#
loop_
_entity.id
_entity.type
_entity.pdbx_description
1 polymer ?
#
loop_
_entity_poly.entity_id
_entity_poly.type
_entity_poly.pdbx_seq_one_letter_code
_entity_poly.pdbx_strand_id
1 'polypeptide(L)'
;MKSNLRILLVLVITTIITGIIWKTQDAKGDLSSNVQADFAIADTSLVNKIFIADNQGGTALLERSEESRFWTLNGEFIARKDATDLLLKTFTRIEVKGPVNEKMRETVIRNLAGTAKKVEIYQGGDRPVKTWYVGTSTPSHTGTYMVLETPEQGMSSEPFVVSLKGSIGFLTTRFFTDITEWRYTGVFDFPGRSLAEVTVIHHETPYHSYTIKSNPKGDISLENGAGAILAIRDTIKVQDRFLHFRKVHFESFNNHLTKAGQESIRNAFPAFTMLVKGFDGRSAKFDLFWKQTDSGPDEEYMYGLTTGGEVVLVQRYVFDPLIEVLSDF
;
A
#
# COMPACT_ATOMS: atom_id res chain seq x y z
N MET A 1 -16.00 10.91 -73.24
CA MET A 1 -16.32 9.74 -72.43
C MET A 1 -15.10 8.95 -71.98
N LYS A 2 -14.11 8.64 -72.81
CA LYS A 2 -12.92 7.78 -72.39
C LYS A 2 -12.00 8.44 -71.39
N SER A 3 -11.90 9.77 -71.28
CA SER A 3 -11.06 10.50 -70.31
C SER A 3 -11.64 10.43 -68.90
N ASN A 4 -12.94 10.60 -68.72
CA ASN A 4 -13.60 10.57 -67.42
C ASN A 4 -13.59 9.17 -66.79
N LEU A 5 -13.65 8.13 -67.63
CA LEU A 5 -13.56 6.74 -67.16
C LEU A 5 -12.15 6.43 -66.57
N ARG A 6 -11.08 6.98 -67.18
CA ARG A 6 -9.71 6.85 -66.68
C ARG A 6 -9.50 7.55 -65.34
N ILE A 7 -10.07 8.76 -65.17
CA ILE A 7 -10.01 9.52 -63.91
C ILE A 7 -10.77 8.77 -62.82
N LEU A 8 -11.94 8.22 -63.09
CA LEU A 8 -12.73 7.42 -62.17
C LEU A 8 -11.94 6.16 -61.69
N LEU A 9 -11.29 5.47 -62.65
CA LEU A 9 -10.52 4.28 -62.38
C LEU A 9 -9.29 4.57 -61.51
N VAL A 10 -8.59 5.69 -61.73
CA VAL A 10 -7.49 6.15 -60.88
C VAL A 10 -7.99 6.47 -59.46
N LEU A 11 -9.15 7.13 -59.34
CA LEU A 11 -9.73 7.52 -58.06
C LEU A 11 -10.14 6.29 -57.24
N VAL A 12 -10.70 5.27 -57.87
CA VAL A 12 -11.05 3.98 -57.20
C VAL A 12 -9.79 3.26 -56.73
N ILE A 13 -8.75 3.18 -57.57
CA ILE A 13 -7.50 2.55 -57.23
C ILE A 13 -6.81 3.25 -56.03
N THR A 14 -6.76 4.60 -56.06
CA THR A 14 -6.19 5.35 -54.92
C THR A 14 -6.98 5.18 -53.66
N THR A 15 -8.31 5.12 -53.70
CA THR A 15 -9.15 4.86 -52.52
C THR A 15 -8.93 3.49 -51.97
N ILE A 16 -8.78 2.45 -52.80
CA ILE A 16 -8.47 1.08 -52.38
C ILE A 16 -7.08 1.01 -51.74
N ILE A 17 -6.07 1.64 -52.37
CA ILE A 17 -4.71 1.66 -51.81
C ILE A 17 -4.67 2.39 -50.46
N THR A 18 -5.36 3.54 -50.36
CA THR A 18 -5.47 4.29 -49.07
C THR A 18 -6.17 3.45 -48.01
N GLY A 19 -7.24 2.74 -48.35
CA GLY A 19 -7.94 1.83 -47.44
C GLY A 19 -7.08 0.65 -46.98
N ILE A 20 -6.26 0.09 -47.87
CA ILE A 20 -5.32 -0.98 -47.54
C ILE A 20 -4.20 -0.46 -46.62
N ILE A 21 -3.65 0.74 -46.95
CA ILE A 21 -2.62 1.37 -46.09
C ILE A 21 -3.19 1.67 -44.71
N TRP A 22 -4.40 2.19 -44.61
CA TRP A 22 -5.06 2.50 -43.35
C TRP A 22 -5.27 1.24 -42.53
N LYS A 23 -5.79 0.16 -43.12
CA LYS A 23 -6.00 -1.13 -42.46
C LYS A 23 -4.68 -1.79 -42.04
N THR A 24 -3.59 -1.58 -42.77
CA THR A 24 -2.26 -2.10 -42.43
C THR A 24 -1.54 -1.22 -41.39
N GLN A 25 -1.86 0.07 -41.28
CA GLN A 25 -1.36 0.96 -40.24
C GLN A 25 -2.05 0.67 -38.90
N ASP A 26 -3.36 0.45 -38.88
CA ASP A 26 -4.08 0.03 -37.66
C ASP A 26 -3.57 -1.33 -37.17
N ALA A 27 -3.19 -2.24 -38.04
CA ALA A 27 -2.60 -3.54 -37.65
C ALA A 27 -1.15 -3.43 -37.13
N LYS A 28 -0.43 -2.35 -37.37
CA LYS A 28 0.94 -2.14 -36.88
C LYS A 28 1.01 -1.33 -35.58
N GLY A 29 -0.10 -0.78 -35.12
CA GLY A 29 -0.15 0.13 -33.96
C GLY A 29 -0.66 -0.49 -32.67
N ASP A 30 -1.24 -1.67 -32.69
CA ASP A 30 -1.78 -2.30 -31.49
C ASP A 30 -0.80 -3.34 -30.91
N LEU A 31 0.14 -2.84 -30.08
CA LEU A 31 1.02 -3.68 -29.27
C LEU A 31 0.24 -4.50 -28.24
N SER A 32 -1.02 -4.16 -27.96
CA SER A 32 -1.92 -4.91 -27.08
C SER A 32 -2.36 -6.22 -27.68
N SER A 33 -2.29 -6.37 -29.02
CA SER A 33 -2.56 -7.62 -29.71
C SER A 33 -1.35 -8.57 -29.75
N ASN A 34 -0.16 -8.12 -29.35
CA ASN A 34 1.01 -8.97 -29.22
C ASN A 34 0.95 -9.66 -27.86
N VAL A 35 0.64 -10.96 -27.84
CA VAL A 35 0.50 -11.76 -26.61
C VAL A 35 1.77 -11.74 -25.76
N GLN A 36 2.96 -11.53 -26.37
CA GLN A 36 4.23 -11.33 -25.64
C GLN A 36 4.32 -9.98 -24.90
N ALA A 37 3.45 -9.03 -25.20
CA ALA A 37 3.37 -7.71 -24.59
C ALA A 37 2.13 -7.52 -23.69
N ASP A 38 1.32 -8.58 -23.49
CA ASP A 38 0.11 -8.53 -22.67
C ASP A 38 0.43 -8.65 -21.17
N PHE A 39 0.93 -7.58 -20.59
CA PHE A 39 1.24 -7.51 -19.14
C PHE A 39 -0.01 -7.38 -18.27
N ALA A 40 -1.07 -6.74 -18.71
CA ALA A 40 -2.22 -6.40 -17.89
C ALA A 40 -2.97 -7.64 -17.37
N ILE A 41 -3.53 -7.54 -16.18
CA ILE A 41 -4.51 -8.47 -15.62
C ILE A 41 -5.88 -7.84 -15.77
N ALA A 42 -6.72 -8.40 -16.61
CA ALA A 42 -8.04 -7.83 -16.91
C ALA A 42 -8.97 -7.82 -15.69
N ASP A 43 -8.99 -8.90 -14.94
CA ASP A 43 -9.81 -9.06 -13.73
C ASP A 43 -8.94 -9.36 -12.52
N THR A 44 -8.70 -8.34 -11.69
CA THR A 44 -7.94 -8.51 -10.44
C THR A 44 -8.79 -9.03 -9.28
N SER A 45 -10.10 -9.19 -9.45
CA SER A 45 -10.94 -9.84 -8.44
C SER A 45 -10.57 -11.32 -8.28
N LEU A 46 -10.07 -11.95 -9.34
CA LEU A 46 -9.62 -13.33 -9.36
C LEU A 46 -8.20 -13.51 -8.79
N VAL A 47 -7.42 -12.44 -8.64
CA VAL A 47 -6.06 -12.55 -8.08
C VAL A 47 -6.15 -12.88 -6.60
N ASN A 48 -5.69 -14.03 -6.20
CA ASN A 48 -5.72 -14.53 -4.83
C ASN A 48 -4.34 -14.66 -4.19
N LYS A 49 -3.26 -14.68 -4.99
CA LYS A 49 -1.88 -14.80 -4.50
C LYS A 49 -0.93 -14.00 -5.39
N ILE A 50 0.00 -13.29 -4.75
CA ILE A 50 1.06 -12.51 -5.39
C ILE A 50 2.35 -12.83 -4.65
N PHE A 51 3.38 -13.28 -5.38
CA PHE A 51 4.70 -13.52 -4.82
C PHE A 51 5.70 -12.56 -5.45
N ILE A 52 6.46 -11.86 -4.62
CA ILE A 52 7.49 -10.90 -5.04
C ILE A 52 8.82 -11.35 -4.45
N ALA A 53 9.85 -11.41 -5.29
CA ALA A 53 11.19 -11.77 -4.86
C ALA A 53 12.24 -10.89 -5.55
N ASP A 54 13.35 -10.62 -4.87
CA ASP A 54 14.53 -10.00 -5.45
C ASP A 54 15.72 -10.97 -5.46
N ASN A 55 16.81 -10.54 -6.05
CA ASN A 55 18.05 -11.33 -6.13
C ASN A 55 18.92 -11.28 -4.86
N GLN A 56 18.49 -10.54 -3.83
CA GLN A 56 19.19 -10.44 -2.53
C GLN A 56 18.55 -11.37 -1.48
N GLY A 57 17.53 -12.12 -1.86
CA GLY A 57 16.81 -13.05 -0.99
C GLY A 57 15.61 -12.43 -0.27
N GLY A 58 15.30 -11.17 -0.54
CA GLY A 58 14.06 -10.55 -0.06
C GLY A 58 12.85 -11.16 -0.76
N THR A 59 11.82 -11.51 0.02
CA THR A 59 10.56 -12.08 -0.51
C THR A 59 9.35 -11.54 0.23
N ALA A 60 8.25 -11.38 -0.49
CA ALA A 60 6.94 -11.08 0.07
C ALA A 60 5.87 -11.95 -0.62
N LEU A 61 5.13 -12.72 0.17
CA LEU A 61 4.00 -13.52 -0.28
C LEU A 61 2.70 -12.89 0.24
N LEU A 62 1.91 -12.37 -0.67
CA LEU A 62 0.60 -11.80 -0.41
C LEU A 62 -0.47 -12.80 -0.81
N GLU A 63 -1.38 -13.16 0.10
CA GLU A 63 -2.46 -14.11 -0.15
C GLU A 63 -3.78 -13.56 0.41
N ARG A 64 -4.88 -13.86 -0.26
CA ARG A 64 -6.23 -13.65 0.27
C ARG A 64 -7.09 -14.89 0.02
N SER A 65 -7.89 -15.25 1.00
CA SER A 65 -8.98 -16.19 0.82
C SER A 65 -10.26 -15.46 0.39
N GLU A 66 -11.23 -16.16 -0.19
CA GLU A 66 -12.53 -15.60 -0.55
C GLU A 66 -13.29 -15.06 0.69
N GLU A 67 -13.02 -15.65 1.86
CA GLU A 67 -13.65 -15.26 3.14
C GLU A 67 -12.96 -14.09 3.82
N SER A 68 -11.70 -13.78 3.45
CA SER A 68 -10.91 -12.75 4.12
C SER A 68 -11.11 -11.37 3.51
N ARG A 69 -11.45 -10.41 4.37
CA ARG A 69 -11.48 -8.98 4.02
C ARG A 69 -10.08 -8.41 3.72
N PHE A 70 -9.04 -9.06 4.21
CA PHE A 70 -7.67 -8.56 4.17
C PHE A 70 -6.76 -9.55 3.43
N TRP A 71 -5.72 -9.00 2.83
CA TRP A 71 -4.59 -9.78 2.37
C TRP A 71 -3.71 -10.16 3.56
N THR A 72 -3.22 -11.39 3.57
CA THR A 72 -2.17 -11.83 4.49
C THR A 72 -0.81 -11.67 3.83
N LEU A 73 0.21 -11.42 4.64
CA LEU A 73 1.60 -11.33 4.24
C LEU A 73 2.38 -12.47 4.90
N ASN A 74 3.02 -13.32 4.08
CA ASN A 74 3.80 -14.49 4.50
C ASN A 74 3.04 -15.46 5.44
N GLY A 75 1.69 -15.47 5.36
CA GLY A 75 0.83 -16.28 6.22
C GLY A 75 0.76 -15.85 7.68
N GLU A 76 1.45 -14.77 8.07
CA GLU A 76 1.61 -14.33 9.46
C GLU A 76 0.99 -12.96 9.73
N PHE A 77 1.21 -11.99 8.84
CA PHE A 77 0.81 -10.60 9.06
C PHE A 77 -0.40 -10.21 8.21
N ILE A 78 -1.12 -9.19 8.65
CA ILE A 78 -2.10 -8.49 7.81
C ILE A 78 -1.33 -7.53 6.90
N ALA A 79 -1.62 -7.57 5.60
CA ALA A 79 -1.06 -6.63 4.64
C ALA A 79 -1.82 -5.30 4.62
N ARG A 80 -1.11 -4.22 4.35
CA ARG A 80 -1.68 -2.88 4.15
C ARG A 80 -2.60 -2.87 2.95
N LYS A 81 -3.84 -2.47 3.19
CA LYS A 81 -4.86 -2.40 2.14
C LYS A 81 -4.51 -1.39 1.05
N ASP A 82 -3.97 -0.23 1.40
CA ASP A 82 -3.57 0.79 0.43
C ASP A 82 -2.47 0.28 -0.53
N ALA A 83 -1.48 -0.46 0.00
CA ALA A 83 -0.41 -1.04 -0.80
C ALA A 83 -0.93 -2.16 -1.72
N THR A 84 -1.77 -3.05 -1.21
CA THR A 84 -2.37 -4.13 -2.03
C THR A 84 -3.34 -3.60 -3.08
N ASP A 85 -4.18 -2.59 -2.75
CA ASP A 85 -5.07 -1.93 -3.70
C ASP A 85 -4.26 -1.22 -4.81
N LEU A 86 -3.15 -0.54 -4.46
CA LEU A 86 -2.26 0.09 -5.42
C LEU A 86 -1.62 -0.93 -6.37
N LEU A 87 -1.24 -2.09 -5.84
CA LEU A 87 -0.67 -3.17 -6.64
C LEU A 87 -1.69 -3.75 -7.62
N LEU A 88 -2.90 -4.07 -7.16
CA LEU A 88 -4.01 -4.53 -8.01
C LEU A 88 -4.38 -3.49 -9.09
N LYS A 89 -4.44 -2.22 -8.73
CA LYS A 89 -4.64 -1.12 -9.68
C LYS A 89 -3.50 -1.02 -10.70
N THR A 90 -2.28 -1.34 -10.29
CA THR A 90 -1.13 -1.40 -11.21
C THR A 90 -1.34 -2.53 -12.22
N PHE A 91 -1.79 -3.70 -11.78
CA PHE A 91 -2.05 -4.85 -12.65
C PHE A 91 -3.06 -4.57 -13.76
N THR A 92 -4.13 -3.81 -13.48
CA THR A 92 -5.14 -3.47 -14.49
C THR A 92 -4.72 -2.34 -15.41
N ARG A 93 -3.85 -1.41 -14.95
CA ARG A 93 -3.53 -0.18 -15.68
C ARG A 93 -2.18 -0.20 -16.37
N ILE A 94 -1.45 -1.29 -16.24
CA ILE A 94 -0.15 -1.44 -16.90
C ILE A 94 -0.33 -1.43 -18.41
N GLU A 95 0.52 -0.70 -19.11
CA GLU A 95 0.53 -0.62 -20.58
C GLU A 95 1.95 -0.68 -21.11
N VAL A 96 2.12 -1.32 -22.24
CA VAL A 96 3.39 -1.38 -22.96
C VAL A 96 3.52 -0.16 -23.87
N LYS A 97 4.63 0.58 -23.71
CA LYS A 97 4.98 1.71 -24.61
C LYS A 97 5.65 1.22 -25.90
N GLY A 98 6.38 0.12 -25.80
CA GLY A 98 7.08 -0.49 -26.91
C GLY A 98 8.22 -1.38 -26.45
N PRO A 99 8.82 -2.14 -27.38
CA PRO A 99 10.04 -2.90 -27.09
C PRO A 99 11.21 -1.96 -26.78
N VAL A 100 12.19 -2.45 -26.04
CA VAL A 100 13.42 -1.71 -25.78
C VAL A 100 14.21 -1.55 -27.08
N ASN A 101 14.75 -0.35 -27.29
CA ASN A 101 15.57 -0.05 -28.47
C ASN A 101 16.70 -1.09 -28.58
N GLU A 102 16.95 -1.55 -29.82
CA GLU A 102 17.91 -2.63 -30.11
C GLU A 102 19.32 -2.32 -29.56
N LYS A 103 19.78 -1.07 -29.65
CA LYS A 103 21.09 -0.66 -29.13
C LYS A 103 21.22 -0.76 -27.62
N MET A 104 20.10 -0.72 -26.90
CA MET A 104 20.07 -0.80 -25.42
C MET A 104 19.69 -2.19 -24.93
N ARG A 105 19.19 -3.07 -25.79
CA ARG A 105 18.60 -4.37 -25.43
C ARG A 105 19.52 -5.23 -24.58
N GLU A 106 20.75 -5.44 -25.00
CA GLU A 106 21.72 -6.25 -24.25
C GLU A 106 22.01 -5.68 -22.86
N THR A 107 22.14 -4.34 -22.75
CA THR A 107 22.39 -3.68 -21.46
C THR A 107 21.20 -3.84 -20.55
N VAL A 108 19.98 -3.68 -21.08
CA VAL A 108 18.74 -3.84 -20.31
C VAL A 108 18.55 -5.28 -19.84
N ILE A 109 18.81 -6.28 -20.71
CA ILE A 109 18.76 -7.71 -20.35
C ILE A 109 19.75 -8.03 -19.24
N ARG A 110 20.99 -7.55 -19.34
CA ARG A 110 22.00 -7.74 -18.29
C ARG A 110 21.60 -7.13 -16.95
N ASN A 111 21.04 -5.91 -17.00
CA ASN A 111 20.53 -5.26 -15.79
C ASN A 111 19.33 -6.02 -15.18
N LEU A 112 18.39 -6.45 -16.01
CA LEU A 112 17.26 -7.27 -15.57
C LEU A 112 17.74 -8.57 -14.90
N ALA A 113 18.68 -9.27 -15.50
CA ALA A 113 19.25 -10.50 -14.93
C ALA A 113 19.89 -10.27 -13.55
N GLY A 114 20.47 -9.09 -13.31
CA GLY A 114 21.15 -8.74 -12.06
C GLY A 114 20.30 -8.10 -10.99
N THR A 115 19.22 -7.39 -11.35
CA THR A 115 18.51 -6.50 -10.40
C THR A 115 16.99 -6.59 -10.48
N ALA A 116 16.42 -7.38 -11.40
CA ALA A 116 14.97 -7.45 -11.52
C ALA A 116 14.32 -8.07 -10.29
N LYS A 117 13.16 -7.54 -9.95
CA LYS A 117 12.23 -8.17 -9.02
C LYS A 117 11.30 -9.10 -9.79
N LYS A 118 11.20 -10.34 -9.37
CA LYS A 118 10.26 -11.32 -9.90
C LYS A 118 8.91 -11.13 -9.21
N VAL A 119 7.85 -10.97 -9.98
CA VAL A 119 6.47 -10.80 -9.49
C VAL A 119 5.60 -11.86 -10.14
N GLU A 120 5.19 -12.84 -9.37
CA GLU A 120 4.29 -13.92 -9.80
C GLU A 120 2.87 -13.59 -9.40
N ILE A 121 1.93 -13.68 -10.33
CA ILE A 121 0.52 -13.32 -10.14
C ILE A 121 -0.32 -14.58 -10.37
N TYR A 122 -1.16 -14.94 -9.39
CA TYR A 122 -1.97 -16.16 -9.40
C TYR A 122 -3.46 -15.83 -9.35
N GLN A 123 -4.25 -16.63 -10.06
CA GLN A 123 -5.70 -16.59 -10.10
C GLN A 123 -6.29 -17.97 -9.81
N GLY A 124 -6.16 -18.45 -8.56
CA GLY A 124 -6.76 -19.67 -8.06
C GLY A 124 -5.99 -20.97 -8.34
N GLY A 125 -4.96 -20.95 -9.18
CA GLY A 125 -4.16 -22.15 -9.51
C GLY A 125 -2.81 -22.21 -8.80
N ASP A 126 -2.10 -23.35 -8.97
CA ASP A 126 -0.75 -23.55 -8.42
C ASP A 126 0.35 -22.89 -9.28
N ARG A 127 0.02 -22.51 -10.52
CA ARG A 127 0.94 -21.81 -11.43
C ARG A 127 0.54 -20.37 -11.59
N PRO A 128 1.51 -19.43 -11.69
CA PRO A 128 1.20 -18.03 -11.95
C PRO A 128 0.58 -17.90 -13.36
N VAL A 129 -0.45 -17.07 -13.48
CA VAL A 129 -1.03 -16.71 -14.78
C VAL A 129 -0.11 -15.77 -15.55
N LYS A 130 0.66 -14.94 -14.83
CA LYS A 130 1.73 -14.10 -15.39
C LYS A 130 2.86 -13.96 -14.38
N THR A 131 4.07 -13.94 -14.89
CA THR A 131 5.27 -13.57 -14.13
C THR A 131 5.90 -12.35 -14.77
N TRP A 132 6.12 -11.30 -13.97
CA TRP A 132 6.79 -10.09 -14.39
C TRP A 132 8.19 -10.05 -13.81
N TYR A 133 9.16 -9.72 -14.65
CA TYR A 133 10.51 -9.36 -14.22
C TYR A 133 10.62 -7.84 -14.31
N VAL A 134 10.55 -7.18 -13.18
CA VAL A 134 10.48 -5.71 -13.05
C VAL A 134 11.89 -5.17 -12.82
N GLY A 135 12.42 -4.47 -13.80
CA GLY A 135 13.75 -3.88 -13.77
C GLY A 135 13.76 -2.43 -13.29
N THR A 136 14.76 -1.69 -13.74
CA THR A 136 14.97 -0.28 -13.41
C THR A 136 14.07 0.65 -14.24
N SER A 137 13.98 1.91 -13.81
CA SER A 137 13.34 2.96 -14.60
C SER A 137 14.12 3.24 -15.87
N THR A 138 13.43 3.75 -16.89
CA THR A 138 14.09 4.36 -18.05
C THR A 138 14.87 5.61 -17.62
N PRO A 139 15.90 6.06 -18.39
CA PRO A 139 16.65 7.29 -18.07
C PRO A 139 15.78 8.53 -17.96
N SER A 140 14.64 8.59 -18.69
CA SER A 140 13.65 9.68 -18.62
C SER A 140 12.70 9.55 -17.43
N HIS A 141 12.77 8.48 -16.64
CA HIS A 141 11.82 8.15 -15.56
C HIS A 141 10.35 8.07 -15.99
N THR A 142 10.07 7.85 -17.27
CA THR A 142 8.71 7.78 -17.84
C THR A 142 8.21 6.36 -18.06
N GLY A 143 9.00 5.34 -17.68
CA GLY A 143 8.67 3.93 -17.81
C GLY A 143 9.62 3.05 -17.03
N THR A 144 9.34 1.76 -17.04
CA THR A 144 10.12 0.70 -16.38
C THR A 144 10.46 -0.37 -17.41
N TYR A 145 11.68 -0.86 -17.39
CA TYR A 145 12.06 -2.02 -18.21
C TYR A 145 11.52 -3.28 -17.58
N MET A 146 10.78 -4.07 -18.36
CA MET A 146 10.15 -5.29 -17.88
C MET A 146 10.20 -6.41 -18.92
N VAL A 147 10.18 -7.66 -18.42
CA VAL A 147 10.00 -8.87 -19.21
C VAL A 147 8.76 -9.59 -18.68
N LEU A 148 7.95 -10.14 -19.57
CA LEU A 148 6.78 -10.95 -19.28
C LEU A 148 7.10 -12.42 -19.48
N GLU A 149 6.59 -13.28 -18.59
CA GLU A 149 6.53 -14.72 -18.78
C GLU A 149 5.10 -15.19 -18.52
N THR A 150 4.60 -16.04 -19.41
CA THR A 150 3.28 -16.69 -19.27
C THR A 150 3.41 -18.21 -19.43
N PRO A 151 2.50 -19.01 -18.84
CA PRO A 151 2.53 -20.45 -18.98
C PRO A 151 2.43 -20.93 -20.43
N GLU A 152 1.73 -20.19 -21.31
CA GLU A 152 1.46 -20.55 -22.69
C GLU A 152 2.64 -20.26 -23.61
N GLN A 153 3.39 -19.19 -23.36
CA GLN A 153 4.41 -18.69 -24.28
C GLN A 153 5.82 -18.69 -23.71
N GLY A 154 5.94 -18.96 -22.39
CA GLY A 154 7.20 -18.78 -21.69
C GLY A 154 7.59 -17.29 -21.56
N MET A 155 8.88 -17.04 -21.46
CA MET A 155 9.44 -15.71 -21.33
C MET A 155 9.41 -14.98 -22.67
N SER A 156 9.02 -13.69 -22.64
CA SER A 156 9.04 -12.86 -23.86
C SER A 156 10.46 -12.75 -24.44
N SER A 157 10.56 -12.74 -25.76
CA SER A 157 11.82 -12.77 -26.50
C SER A 157 12.65 -11.48 -26.33
N GLU A 158 12.00 -10.41 -25.89
CA GLU A 158 12.64 -9.08 -25.69
C GLU A 158 12.05 -8.35 -24.50
N PRO A 159 12.81 -7.43 -23.88
CA PRO A 159 12.30 -6.56 -22.83
C PRO A 159 11.48 -5.40 -23.43
N PHE A 160 10.52 -4.94 -22.64
CA PHE A 160 9.61 -3.85 -22.98
C PHE A 160 9.80 -2.65 -22.05
N VAL A 161 9.46 -1.47 -22.55
CA VAL A 161 9.22 -0.27 -21.75
C VAL A 161 7.75 -0.24 -21.37
N VAL A 162 7.49 -0.26 -20.07
CA VAL A 162 6.16 -0.39 -19.51
C VAL A 162 5.85 0.81 -18.60
N SER A 163 4.62 1.27 -18.60
CA SER A 163 4.13 2.37 -17.76
C SER A 163 2.71 2.11 -17.28
N LEU A 164 2.09 3.08 -16.62
CA LEU A 164 0.65 3.04 -16.33
C LEU A 164 -0.12 3.92 -17.29
N LYS A 165 -1.23 3.43 -17.77
CA LYS A 165 -2.17 4.19 -18.62
C LYS A 165 -2.57 5.49 -17.93
N GLY A 166 -2.31 6.60 -18.62
CA GLY A 166 -2.66 7.95 -18.16
C GLY A 166 -1.78 8.46 -17.00
N SER A 167 -0.59 7.90 -16.79
CA SER A 167 0.34 8.36 -15.77
C SER A 167 1.75 8.46 -16.34
N ILE A 168 2.52 9.44 -15.85
CA ILE A 168 3.94 9.57 -16.14
C ILE A 168 4.69 9.07 -14.92
N GLY A 169 5.68 8.18 -15.12
CA GLY A 169 6.49 7.65 -14.03
C GLY A 169 6.93 6.21 -14.27
N PHE A 170 7.53 5.62 -13.24
CA PHE A 170 8.06 4.27 -13.26
C PHE A 170 7.41 3.42 -12.16
N LEU A 171 7.57 2.09 -12.24
CA LEU A 171 6.81 1.13 -11.42
C LEU A 171 7.63 0.44 -10.33
N THR A 172 8.97 0.55 -10.36
CA THR A 172 9.87 -0.21 -9.49
C THR A 172 9.60 -0.05 -7.99
N THR A 173 9.09 1.12 -7.58
CA THR A 173 8.77 1.46 -6.19
C THR A 173 7.48 0.85 -5.68
N ARG A 174 6.76 0.06 -6.47
CA ARG A 174 5.50 -0.59 -6.09
C ARG A 174 5.66 -2.05 -5.69
N PHE A 175 6.84 -2.62 -5.93
CA PHE A 175 7.12 -4.03 -5.71
C PHE A 175 8.15 -4.16 -4.58
N PHE A 176 7.67 -4.09 -3.35
CA PHE A 176 8.52 -4.21 -2.17
C PHE A 176 8.89 -5.68 -1.92
N THR A 177 10.12 -5.92 -1.49
CA THR A 177 10.57 -7.20 -0.95
C THR A 177 10.86 -7.11 0.55
N ASP A 178 10.99 -5.87 1.07
CA ASP A 178 10.95 -5.63 2.51
C ASP A 178 9.51 -5.83 3.01
N ILE A 179 9.32 -6.80 3.90
CA ILE A 179 8.02 -7.15 4.46
C ILE A 179 7.41 -6.01 5.29
N THR A 180 8.23 -5.13 5.88
CA THR A 180 7.73 -4.01 6.70
C THR A 180 6.92 -3.01 5.89
N GLU A 181 7.22 -2.88 4.60
CA GLU A 181 6.48 -2.02 3.67
C GLU A 181 5.06 -2.54 3.38
N TRP A 182 4.83 -3.83 3.56
CA TRP A 182 3.52 -4.47 3.35
C TRP A 182 2.71 -4.61 4.63
N ARG A 183 3.33 -4.60 5.81
CA ARG A 183 2.66 -4.87 7.07
C ARG A 183 1.69 -3.75 7.44
N TYR A 184 0.52 -4.15 7.95
CA TYR A 184 -0.48 -3.23 8.47
C TYR A 184 0.03 -2.48 9.70
N THR A 185 -0.15 -1.16 9.70
CA THR A 185 0.36 -0.26 10.76
C THR A 185 -0.73 0.25 11.71
N GLY A 186 -1.92 -0.36 11.67
CA GLY A 186 -3.03 0.06 12.52
C GLY A 186 -2.79 -0.23 13.99
N VAL A 187 -2.95 0.80 14.81
CA VAL A 187 -2.96 0.72 16.28
C VAL A 187 -4.38 0.45 16.75
N PHE A 188 -5.32 1.26 16.28
CA PHE A 188 -6.74 1.12 16.55
C PHE A 188 -7.49 1.02 15.21
N ASP A 189 -8.43 0.09 15.12
CA ASP A 189 -9.32 -0.07 13.96
C ASP A 189 -10.72 -0.51 14.44
N PHE A 190 -11.55 0.47 14.76
CA PHE A 190 -12.92 0.31 15.26
C PHE A 190 -13.90 0.96 14.28
N PRO A 191 -14.27 0.27 13.17
CA PRO A 191 -15.09 0.84 12.12
C PRO A 191 -16.53 1.13 12.56
N GLY A 192 -17.14 2.12 11.94
CA GLY A 192 -18.55 2.46 12.18
C GLY A 192 -18.79 2.95 13.61
N ARG A 193 -19.71 2.31 14.31
CA ARG A 193 -20.08 2.59 15.71
C ARG A 193 -19.59 1.49 16.66
N SER A 194 -18.51 0.78 16.31
CA SER A 194 -18.01 -0.32 17.14
C SER A 194 -17.21 0.14 18.36
N LEU A 195 -16.74 1.40 18.41
CA LEU A 195 -15.99 1.95 19.53
C LEU A 195 -16.90 2.19 20.74
N ALA A 196 -16.53 1.64 21.89
CA ALA A 196 -17.31 1.71 23.13
C ALA A 196 -16.63 2.55 24.22
N GLU A 197 -15.30 2.39 24.39
CA GLU A 197 -14.57 3.03 25.49
C GLU A 197 -13.14 3.38 25.03
N VAL A 198 -12.69 4.55 25.46
CA VAL A 198 -11.32 5.03 25.30
C VAL A 198 -10.81 5.51 26.65
N THR A 199 -9.70 4.98 27.11
CA THR A 199 -9.00 5.45 28.32
C THR A 199 -7.62 5.94 27.93
N VAL A 200 -7.27 7.16 28.34
CA VAL A 200 -5.95 7.75 28.20
C VAL A 200 -5.36 7.97 29.59
N ILE A 201 -4.22 7.33 29.85
CA ILE A 201 -3.50 7.42 31.12
C ILE A 201 -2.26 8.27 30.89
N HIS A 202 -2.15 9.35 31.63
CA HIS A 202 -0.98 10.21 31.71
C HIS A 202 -0.14 9.77 32.93
N HIS A 203 0.96 9.06 32.69
CA HIS A 203 1.73 8.48 33.81
C HIS A 203 2.52 9.53 34.61
N GLU A 204 3.01 10.57 33.95
CA GLU A 204 3.74 11.68 34.62
C GLU A 204 2.78 12.63 35.36
N THR A 205 1.54 12.74 34.89
CA THR A 205 0.50 13.65 35.42
C THR A 205 -0.85 12.92 35.55
N PRO A 206 -1.00 11.97 36.50
CA PRO A 206 -2.16 11.06 36.54
C PRO A 206 -3.53 11.76 36.65
N TYR A 207 -3.56 12.97 37.19
CA TYR A 207 -4.80 13.79 37.30
C TYR A 207 -5.33 14.26 35.94
N HIS A 208 -4.52 14.17 34.86
CA HIS A 208 -4.94 14.43 33.49
C HIS A 208 -5.51 13.19 32.78
N SER A 209 -5.42 12.02 33.42
CA SER A 209 -5.99 10.79 32.86
C SER A 209 -7.51 10.88 32.76
N TYR A 210 -8.08 10.26 31.73
CA TYR A 210 -9.52 10.28 31.49
C TYR A 210 -10.02 9.00 30.80
N THR A 211 -11.33 8.80 30.92
CA THR A 211 -12.03 7.75 30.14
C THR A 211 -13.28 8.35 29.49
N ILE A 212 -13.41 8.15 28.18
CA ILE A 212 -14.62 8.47 27.43
C ILE A 212 -15.34 7.18 27.11
N LYS A 213 -16.61 7.07 27.46
CA LYS A 213 -17.47 5.91 27.16
C LYS A 213 -18.62 6.33 26.27
N SER A 214 -18.96 5.45 25.34
CA SER A 214 -20.17 5.60 24.51
C SER A 214 -21.13 4.46 24.80
N ASN A 215 -22.41 4.72 24.73
CA ASN A 215 -23.42 3.67 24.73
C ASN A 215 -23.85 3.31 23.28
N PRO A 216 -24.60 2.22 23.05
CA PRO A 216 -25.07 1.85 21.72
C PRO A 216 -25.96 2.90 21.03
N LYS A 217 -26.54 3.85 21.77
CA LYS A 217 -27.32 4.98 21.23
C LYS A 217 -26.41 6.11 20.76
N GLY A 218 -25.13 6.13 21.19
CA GLY A 218 -24.15 7.16 20.86
C GLY A 218 -24.04 8.27 21.91
N ASP A 219 -24.73 8.14 23.07
CA ASP A 219 -24.52 9.05 24.17
C ASP A 219 -23.13 8.85 24.79
N ILE A 220 -22.48 9.95 25.14
CA ILE A 220 -21.11 9.94 25.65
C ILE A 220 -21.10 10.37 27.12
N SER A 221 -20.26 9.69 27.91
CA SER A 221 -19.90 10.09 29.27
C SER A 221 -18.39 10.23 29.40
N LEU A 222 -17.96 11.14 30.25
CA LEU A 222 -16.56 11.43 30.54
C LEU A 222 -16.27 11.18 32.02
N GLU A 223 -15.20 10.45 32.30
CA GLU A 223 -14.72 10.16 33.65
C GLU A 223 -13.27 10.66 33.79
N ASN A 224 -12.89 11.17 34.96
CA ASN A 224 -11.50 11.47 35.26
C ASN A 224 -10.70 10.19 35.60
N GLY A 225 -9.38 10.32 35.83
CA GLY A 225 -8.50 9.19 36.15
C GLY A 225 -8.86 8.43 37.44
N ALA A 226 -9.68 9.04 38.34
CA ALA A 226 -10.21 8.39 39.54
C ALA A 226 -11.58 7.72 39.31
N GLY A 227 -12.13 7.77 38.09
CA GLY A 227 -13.43 7.20 37.74
C GLY A 227 -14.64 8.07 38.10
N ALA A 228 -14.41 9.32 38.52
CA ALA A 228 -15.52 10.23 38.79
C ALA A 228 -16.06 10.82 37.48
N ILE A 229 -17.39 10.81 37.32
CA ILE A 229 -18.08 11.37 36.16
C ILE A 229 -17.90 12.88 36.15
N LEU A 230 -17.45 13.42 35.03
CA LEU A 230 -17.29 14.85 34.80
C LEU A 230 -18.48 15.42 33.98
N ALA A 231 -18.86 16.64 34.29
CA ALA A 231 -19.83 17.37 33.44
C ALA A 231 -19.17 17.78 32.14
N ILE A 232 -19.76 17.37 31.02
CA ILE A 232 -19.30 17.75 29.69
C ILE A 232 -19.82 19.14 29.36
N ARG A 233 -18.93 20.10 29.15
CA ARG A 233 -19.27 21.47 28.72
C ARG A 233 -19.41 21.58 27.21
N ASP A 234 -18.57 20.86 26.48
CA ASP A 234 -18.59 20.82 25.01
C ASP A 234 -18.66 19.37 24.52
N THR A 235 -19.89 18.91 24.29
CA THR A 235 -20.15 17.55 23.82
C THR A 235 -19.50 17.27 22.46
N ILE A 236 -19.41 18.28 21.58
CA ILE A 236 -18.84 18.12 20.24
C ILE A 236 -17.35 17.83 20.33
N LYS A 237 -16.63 18.57 21.17
CA LYS A 237 -15.18 18.33 21.38
C LYS A 237 -14.91 16.94 21.94
N VAL A 238 -15.67 16.51 22.97
CA VAL A 238 -15.50 15.18 23.56
C VAL A 238 -15.82 14.08 22.54
N GLN A 239 -16.86 14.27 21.74
CA GLN A 239 -17.26 13.33 20.70
C GLN A 239 -16.18 13.26 19.59
N ASP A 240 -15.66 14.37 19.16
CA ASP A 240 -14.60 14.44 18.15
C ASP A 240 -13.33 13.73 18.65
N ARG A 241 -12.91 14.02 19.90
CA ARG A 241 -11.81 13.31 20.57
C ARG A 241 -12.03 11.79 20.58
N PHE A 242 -13.22 11.35 20.98
CA PHE A 242 -13.57 9.92 21.01
C PHE A 242 -13.45 9.29 19.61
N LEU A 243 -13.92 9.98 18.57
CA LEU A 243 -13.91 9.47 17.21
C LEU A 243 -12.51 9.42 16.58
N HIS A 244 -11.55 10.23 17.05
CA HIS A 244 -10.15 10.15 16.61
C HIS A 244 -9.52 8.78 16.89
N PHE A 245 -9.97 8.05 17.91
CA PHE A 245 -9.48 6.69 18.21
C PHE A 245 -10.05 5.59 17.31
N ARG A 246 -10.97 5.92 16.40
CA ARG A 246 -11.59 4.89 15.53
C ARG A 246 -10.61 4.26 14.55
N LYS A 247 -9.66 5.04 14.05
CA LYS A 247 -8.67 4.56 13.10
C LYS A 247 -7.38 5.32 13.28
N VAL A 248 -6.39 4.67 13.90
CA VAL A 248 -5.08 5.25 14.20
C VAL A 248 -4.01 4.32 13.67
N HIS A 249 -3.00 4.89 13.03
CA HIS A 249 -1.86 4.18 12.51
C HIS A 249 -0.56 4.75 13.08
N PHE A 250 0.42 3.88 13.32
CA PHE A 250 1.78 4.33 13.56
C PHE A 250 2.50 4.62 12.24
N GLU A 251 3.61 5.34 12.28
CA GLU A 251 4.34 5.77 11.08
C GLU A 251 5.07 4.59 10.42
N SER A 252 5.91 3.91 11.17
CA SER A 252 6.72 2.81 10.66
C SER A 252 7.16 1.84 11.75
N PHE A 253 7.50 0.62 11.32
CA PHE A 253 8.22 -0.32 12.16
C PHE A 253 9.61 0.22 12.45
N ASN A 254 10.04 0.13 13.70
CA ASN A 254 11.31 0.72 14.13
C ASN A 254 12.50 -0.19 13.79
N ASN A 255 12.98 -0.06 12.55
CA ASN A 255 14.16 -0.78 12.07
C ASN A 255 15.48 -0.06 12.40
N HIS A 256 15.41 1.13 12.99
CA HIS A 256 16.59 1.96 13.30
C HIS A 256 17.19 1.65 14.66
N LEU A 257 16.41 1.11 15.60
CA LEU A 257 16.90 0.72 16.91
C LEU A 257 17.54 -0.65 16.87
N THR A 258 18.67 -0.77 17.57
CA THR A 258 19.27 -2.07 17.88
C THR A 258 18.32 -2.90 18.73
N LYS A 259 18.52 -4.22 18.78
CA LYS A 259 17.74 -5.10 19.68
C LYS A 259 17.79 -4.64 21.14
N ALA A 260 18.95 -4.20 21.61
CA ALA A 260 19.12 -3.66 22.96
C ALA A 260 18.33 -2.36 23.17
N GLY A 261 18.30 -1.47 22.17
CA GLY A 261 17.49 -0.25 22.21
C GLY A 261 15.99 -0.54 22.26
N GLN A 262 15.51 -1.48 21.47
CA GLN A 262 14.11 -1.91 21.52
C GLN A 262 13.75 -2.54 22.88
N GLU A 263 14.64 -3.37 23.44
CA GLU A 263 14.44 -3.97 24.75
C GLU A 263 14.42 -2.91 25.87
N SER A 264 15.26 -1.88 25.77
CA SER A 264 15.23 -0.75 26.70
C SER A 264 13.87 -0.05 26.72
N ILE A 265 13.25 0.16 25.54
CA ILE A 265 11.91 0.77 25.44
C ILE A 265 10.84 -0.17 26.02
N ARG A 266 10.89 -1.48 25.73
CA ARG A 266 9.92 -2.44 26.28
C ARG A 266 9.91 -2.47 27.79
N ASN A 267 11.05 -2.23 28.41
CA ASN A 267 11.23 -2.25 29.87
C ASN A 267 11.10 -0.84 30.50
N ALA A 268 10.98 0.21 29.68
CA ALA A 268 10.81 1.56 30.18
C ALA A 268 9.39 1.81 30.71
N PHE A 269 9.27 2.83 31.57
CA PHE A 269 7.97 3.29 32.01
C PHE A 269 7.35 4.21 30.93
N PRO A 270 6.13 3.95 30.44
CA PRO A 270 5.53 4.75 29.38
C PRO A 270 5.18 6.16 29.88
N ALA A 271 5.23 7.15 28.99
CA ALA A 271 4.69 8.48 29.26
C ALA A 271 3.15 8.45 29.24
N PHE A 272 2.58 7.72 28.27
CA PHE A 272 1.14 7.57 28.12
C PHE A 272 0.76 6.13 27.83
N THR A 273 -0.43 5.73 28.27
CA THR A 273 -1.07 4.47 27.87
C THR A 273 -2.46 4.76 27.33
N MET A 274 -2.76 4.25 26.16
CA MET A 274 -4.09 4.29 25.57
C MET A 274 -4.71 2.89 25.58
N LEU A 275 -5.94 2.79 26.10
CA LEU A 275 -6.75 1.57 26.10
C LEU A 275 -8.04 1.85 25.33
N VAL A 276 -8.31 1.06 24.33
CA VAL A 276 -9.51 1.21 23.50
C VAL A 276 -10.30 -0.08 23.49
N LYS A 277 -11.62 -0.01 23.70
CA LYS A 277 -12.52 -1.16 23.69
C LYS A 277 -13.68 -0.94 22.72
N GLY A 278 -14.06 -2.00 22.04
CA GLY A 278 -15.22 -2.06 21.19
C GLY A 278 -16.44 -2.72 21.83
N PHE A 279 -17.65 -2.42 21.32
CA PHE A 279 -18.87 -3.14 21.67
C PHE A 279 -18.83 -4.63 21.29
N ASP A 280 -17.96 -5.00 20.36
CA ASP A 280 -17.72 -6.37 19.89
C ASP A 280 -16.76 -7.17 20.79
N GLY A 281 -16.35 -6.60 21.93
CA GLY A 281 -15.44 -7.21 22.90
C GLY A 281 -13.97 -7.12 22.53
N ARG A 282 -13.60 -6.59 21.37
CA ARG A 282 -12.19 -6.31 21.02
C ARG A 282 -11.63 -5.23 21.94
N SER A 283 -10.37 -5.35 22.27
CA SER A 283 -9.63 -4.31 22.99
C SER A 283 -8.23 -4.18 22.41
N ALA A 284 -7.68 -2.97 22.50
CA ALA A 284 -6.32 -2.68 22.10
C ALA A 284 -5.65 -1.80 23.16
N LYS A 285 -4.38 -2.06 23.42
CA LYS A 285 -3.51 -1.26 24.29
C LYS A 285 -2.35 -0.72 23.47
N PHE A 286 -1.99 0.53 23.71
CA PHE A 286 -0.84 1.15 23.08
C PHE A 286 -0.14 2.06 24.07
N ASP A 287 1.15 1.80 24.31
CA ASP A 287 1.98 2.61 25.20
C ASP A 287 2.85 3.56 24.38
N LEU A 288 2.99 4.80 24.82
CA LEU A 288 3.83 5.83 24.21
C LEU A 288 5.00 6.20 25.12
N PHE A 289 6.15 6.41 24.48
CA PHE A 289 7.40 6.78 25.15
C PHE A 289 8.02 7.97 24.45
N TRP A 290 8.54 8.92 25.22
CA TRP A 290 9.29 10.03 24.66
C TRP A 290 10.54 9.52 23.93
N LYS A 291 10.67 9.90 22.67
CA LYS A 291 11.92 9.74 21.92
C LYS A 291 12.82 10.91 22.30
N GLN A 292 13.98 10.62 22.91
CA GLN A 292 14.93 11.62 23.34
C GLN A 292 15.94 11.93 22.23
N THR A 293 16.29 13.20 22.12
CA THR A 293 17.39 13.74 21.30
C THR A 293 18.38 14.45 22.22
N ASP A 294 19.51 14.90 21.67
CA ASP A 294 20.51 15.66 22.43
C ASP A 294 19.96 17.00 23.01
N SER A 295 18.90 17.53 22.39
CA SER A 295 18.25 18.80 22.77
C SER A 295 16.99 18.61 23.63
N GLY A 296 16.59 17.39 23.94
CA GLY A 296 15.38 17.07 24.69
C GLY A 296 14.44 16.12 23.94
N PRO A 297 13.16 16.05 24.28
CA PRO A 297 12.19 15.24 23.56
C PRO A 297 12.11 15.62 22.08
N ASP A 298 12.04 14.60 21.22
CA ASP A 298 11.88 14.78 19.77
C ASP A 298 10.54 15.50 19.48
N GLU A 299 10.57 16.54 18.64
CA GLU A 299 9.38 17.35 18.34
C GLU A 299 8.46 16.69 17.29
N GLU A 300 8.94 15.72 16.52
CA GLU A 300 8.20 15.09 15.43
C GLU A 300 7.75 13.67 15.77
N TYR A 301 8.53 12.96 16.59
CA TYR A 301 8.32 11.52 16.81
C TYR A 301 8.32 11.12 18.29
N MET A 302 7.59 10.03 18.56
CA MET A 302 7.65 9.25 19.80
C MET A 302 7.86 7.77 19.43
N TYR A 303 8.17 6.95 20.45
CA TYR A 303 8.11 5.51 20.32
C TYR A 303 6.76 5.00 20.81
N GLY A 304 6.22 4.00 20.12
CA GLY A 304 5.04 3.27 20.52
C GLY A 304 5.38 1.80 20.82
N LEU A 305 4.64 1.19 21.73
CA LEU A 305 4.69 -0.25 21.99
C LEU A 305 3.30 -0.84 21.74
N THR A 306 3.24 -1.74 20.75
CA THR A 306 2.00 -2.42 20.37
C THR A 306 1.64 -3.50 21.38
N THR A 307 0.39 -3.96 21.38
CA THR A 307 -0.05 -5.12 22.17
C THR A 307 0.77 -6.39 21.85
N GLY A 308 1.30 -6.51 20.63
CA GLY A 308 2.18 -7.59 20.20
C GLY A 308 3.63 -7.45 20.67
N GLY A 309 3.99 -6.39 21.43
CA GLY A 309 5.34 -6.16 21.94
C GLY A 309 6.31 -5.57 20.91
N GLU A 310 5.82 -5.07 19.78
CA GLU A 310 6.66 -4.43 18.79
C GLU A 310 6.84 -2.94 19.10
N VAL A 311 8.10 -2.50 19.07
CA VAL A 311 8.46 -1.09 19.19
C VAL A 311 8.33 -0.44 17.82
N VAL A 312 7.54 0.61 17.73
CA VAL A 312 7.21 1.32 16.49
C VAL A 312 7.50 2.82 16.62
N LEU A 313 7.64 3.50 15.48
CA LEU A 313 7.76 4.95 15.42
C LEU A 313 6.37 5.55 15.18
N VAL A 314 6.03 6.58 15.93
CA VAL A 314 4.77 7.30 15.78
C VAL A 314 5.03 8.79 15.54
N GLN A 315 4.24 9.42 14.69
CA GLN A 315 4.27 10.86 14.47
C GLN A 315 3.49 11.58 15.57
N ARG A 316 4.08 12.57 16.19
CA ARG A 316 3.43 13.40 17.20
C ARG A 316 2.20 14.13 16.65
N TYR A 317 2.26 14.58 15.42
CA TYR A 317 1.11 15.19 14.74
C TYR A 317 -0.17 14.31 14.79
N VAL A 318 -0.02 12.98 14.71
CA VAL A 318 -1.14 12.02 14.79
C VAL A 318 -1.53 11.74 16.23
N PHE A 319 -0.54 11.65 17.15
CA PHE A 319 -0.76 11.14 18.50
C PHE A 319 -0.94 12.25 19.54
N ASP A 320 -0.35 13.44 19.40
CA ASP A 320 -0.55 14.56 20.32
C ASP A 320 -2.04 14.89 20.52
N PRO A 321 -2.90 14.94 19.47
CA PRO A 321 -4.33 15.14 19.66
C PRO A 321 -5.02 14.05 20.48
N LEU A 322 -4.49 12.83 20.54
CA LEU A 322 -5.08 11.71 21.30
C LEU A 322 -4.75 11.78 22.80
N ILE A 323 -3.61 12.37 23.14
CA ILE A 323 -3.10 12.46 24.51
C ILE A 323 -3.24 13.86 25.12
N GLU A 324 -3.84 14.80 24.41
CA GLU A 324 -4.07 16.15 24.90
C GLU A 324 -4.95 16.17 26.16
N VAL A 325 -4.62 17.06 27.08
CA VAL A 325 -5.31 17.20 28.36
C VAL A 325 -6.75 17.69 28.18
N LEU A 326 -7.67 17.14 28.96
CA LEU A 326 -9.10 17.51 28.95
C LEU A 326 -9.41 18.74 29.82
N SER A 327 -8.52 19.74 29.90
CA SER A 327 -8.74 20.90 30.77
C SER A 327 -9.90 21.81 30.32
N ASP A 328 -10.38 21.68 29.07
CA ASP A 328 -11.31 22.59 28.42
C ASP A 328 -12.60 21.92 27.88
N PHE A 329 -12.99 20.78 28.44
CA PHE A 329 -14.15 20.00 27.99
C PHE A 329 -15.37 20.15 28.86
#